data_943555ef5cc6dd82894922d00da39327
#
_entry.id   943555ef5cc6dd82894922d00da39327
#
_cell.length_a   1.000
_cell.length_b   1.000
_cell.length_c   1.000
_cell.angle_alpha   90.00
_cell.angle_beta   90.00
_cell.angle_gamma   90.00
#
_symmetry.space_group_name_H-M   'P 1'
#
loop_
_entity.id
_entity.type
_entity.pdbx_description
1 polymer ?
#
loop_
_entity_poly.entity_id
_entity_poly.type
_entity_poly.pdbx_seq_one_letter_code
_entity_poly.pdbx_strand_id
1 'polypeptide(L)'
;MDIVKIFEVFLYAVPALITGIIAYYFFKEHTKNEAGRRRFLLHKDIQVNTLPIRLQAYERMALFLERISPNKLIVRITPINSNKDSYESLLISKIEEEFEHNLSQQIYVTDECW
;
A
#
# COMPACT_ATOMS: atom_id res chain seq x y z
N MET A 1 -42.17 -53.32 15.84
CA MET A 1 -41.44 -52.55 14.79
C MET A 1 -40.42 -53.51 14.23
N ASP A 2 -40.61 -53.92 12.98
CA ASP A 2 -39.87 -55.04 12.41
C ASP A 2 -38.42 -54.68 12.19
N ILE A 3 -37.50 -55.51 12.66
CA ILE A 3 -36.06 -55.34 12.53
C ILE A 3 -35.63 -55.10 11.08
N VAL A 4 -36.34 -55.70 10.15
CA VAL A 4 -36.14 -55.51 8.70
C VAL A 4 -36.35 -54.07 8.25
N LYS A 5 -37.39 -53.39 8.73
CA LYS A 5 -37.65 -51.98 8.41
C LYS A 5 -36.63 -51.03 8.98
N ILE A 6 -36.08 -51.32 10.16
CA ILE A 6 -35.00 -50.54 10.77
C ILE A 6 -33.74 -50.69 9.92
N PHE A 7 -33.46 -51.89 9.44
CA PHE A 7 -32.29 -52.13 8.61
C PHE A 7 -32.38 -51.45 7.23
N GLU A 8 -33.57 -51.43 6.61
CA GLU A 8 -33.83 -50.68 5.37
C GLU A 8 -33.61 -49.17 5.55
N VAL A 9 -34.13 -48.56 6.62
CA VAL A 9 -33.92 -47.13 6.92
C VAL A 9 -32.44 -46.81 7.11
N PHE A 10 -31.70 -47.71 7.76
CA PHE A 10 -30.25 -47.54 7.96
C PHE A 10 -29.46 -47.61 6.64
N LEU A 11 -29.87 -48.54 5.74
CA LEU A 11 -29.26 -48.67 4.41
C LEU A 11 -29.40 -47.41 3.55
N TYR A 12 -30.51 -46.69 3.67
CA TYR A 12 -30.72 -45.40 2.95
C TYR A 12 -30.12 -44.19 3.67
N ALA A 13 -30.07 -44.21 5.00
CA ALA A 13 -29.57 -43.10 5.78
C ALA A 13 -28.02 -42.98 5.73
N VAL A 14 -27.29 -44.08 5.67
CA VAL A 14 -25.84 -44.09 5.67
C VAL A 14 -25.22 -43.38 4.44
N PRO A 15 -25.66 -43.68 3.20
CA PRO A 15 -25.16 -42.96 2.02
C PRO A 15 -25.48 -41.44 2.06
N ALA A 16 -26.66 -41.08 2.56
CA ALA A 16 -27.04 -39.67 2.69
C ALA A 16 -26.17 -38.92 3.69
N LEU A 17 -25.86 -39.55 4.82
CA LEU A 17 -24.92 -38.96 5.82
C LEU A 17 -23.50 -38.79 5.25
N ILE A 18 -22.99 -39.81 4.57
CA ILE A 18 -21.65 -39.74 3.94
C ILE A 18 -21.60 -38.60 2.93
N THR A 19 -22.59 -38.47 2.07
CA THR A 19 -22.67 -37.39 1.08
C THR A 19 -22.75 -36.02 1.75
N GLY A 20 -23.52 -35.89 2.83
CA GLY A 20 -23.63 -34.65 3.61
C GLY A 20 -22.29 -34.26 4.26
N ILE A 21 -21.56 -35.22 4.81
CA ILE A 21 -20.24 -34.97 5.41
C ILE A 21 -19.22 -34.52 4.34
N ILE A 22 -19.17 -35.21 3.21
CA ILE A 22 -18.29 -34.85 2.10
C ILE A 22 -18.62 -33.45 1.59
N ALA A 23 -19.89 -33.13 1.36
CA ALA A 23 -20.32 -31.81 0.94
C ALA A 23 -19.93 -30.73 1.96
N TYR A 24 -20.10 -30.97 3.26
CA TYR A 24 -19.74 -30.04 4.31
C TYR A 24 -18.22 -29.74 4.31
N TYR A 25 -17.37 -30.75 4.23
CA TYR A 25 -15.92 -30.55 4.16
C TYR A 25 -15.49 -29.83 2.90
N PHE A 26 -16.08 -30.17 1.76
CA PHE A 26 -15.80 -29.51 0.50
C PHE A 26 -16.17 -28.02 0.53
N PHE A 27 -17.35 -27.66 1.02
CA PHE A 27 -17.77 -26.27 1.15
C PHE A 27 -16.91 -25.50 2.13
N LYS A 28 -16.53 -26.11 3.26
CA LYS A 28 -15.68 -25.48 4.25
C LYS A 28 -14.28 -25.16 3.70
N GLU A 29 -13.70 -26.07 2.96
CA GLU A 29 -12.38 -25.86 2.33
C GLU A 29 -12.47 -24.83 1.20
N HIS A 30 -13.52 -24.91 0.39
CA HIS A 30 -13.73 -23.96 -0.70
C HIS A 30 -13.90 -22.51 -0.21
N THR A 31 -14.68 -22.29 0.85
CA THR A 31 -14.86 -20.95 1.44
C THR A 31 -13.58 -20.37 2.04
N LYS A 32 -12.73 -21.21 2.64
CA LYS A 32 -11.43 -20.76 3.13
C LYS A 32 -10.49 -20.33 2.00
N ASN A 33 -10.43 -21.11 0.94
CA ASN A 33 -9.61 -20.79 -0.24
C ASN A 33 -10.07 -19.51 -0.94
N GLU A 34 -11.37 -19.28 -1.06
CA GLU A 34 -11.94 -18.04 -1.61
C GLU A 34 -11.58 -16.81 -0.77
N ALA A 35 -11.66 -16.92 0.55
CA ALA A 35 -11.28 -15.82 1.45
C ALA A 35 -9.77 -15.48 1.35
N GLY A 36 -8.91 -16.49 1.25
CA GLY A 36 -7.48 -16.32 1.02
C GLY A 36 -7.18 -15.66 -0.31
N ARG A 37 -7.82 -16.11 -1.38
CA ARG A 37 -7.69 -15.55 -2.73
C ARG A 37 -8.14 -14.08 -2.79
N ARG A 38 -9.27 -13.74 -2.18
CA ARG A 38 -9.75 -12.35 -2.11
C ARG A 38 -8.78 -11.43 -1.38
N ARG A 39 -8.23 -11.87 -0.24
CA ARG A 39 -7.21 -11.10 0.49
C ARG A 39 -5.96 -10.88 -0.36
N PHE A 40 -5.48 -11.92 -1.02
CA PHE A 40 -4.32 -11.82 -1.91
C PHE A 40 -4.53 -10.83 -3.06
N LEU A 41 -5.70 -10.90 -3.72
CA LEU A 41 -6.04 -9.98 -4.82
C LEU A 41 -6.14 -8.52 -4.33
N LEU A 42 -6.80 -8.29 -3.19
CA LEU A 42 -6.87 -6.95 -2.59
C LEU A 42 -5.49 -6.39 -2.25
N HIS A 43 -4.60 -7.19 -1.65
CA HIS A 43 -3.23 -6.75 -1.37
C HIS A 43 -2.44 -6.44 -2.65
N LYS A 44 -2.60 -7.26 -3.68
CA LYS A 44 -1.98 -7.05 -4.98
C LYS A 44 -2.45 -5.74 -5.63
N ASP A 45 -3.76 -5.50 -5.64
CA ASP A 45 -4.34 -4.29 -6.25
C ASP A 45 -3.90 -3.01 -5.50
N ILE A 46 -3.84 -3.06 -4.16
CA ILE A 46 -3.33 -1.96 -3.35
C ILE A 46 -1.86 -1.71 -3.67
N GLN A 47 -1.02 -2.73 -3.77
CA GLN A 47 0.40 -2.58 -4.07
C GLN A 47 0.61 -1.99 -5.47
N VAL A 48 -0.08 -2.50 -6.49
CA VAL A 48 0.04 -2.01 -7.87
C VAL A 48 -0.34 -0.54 -7.99
N ASN A 49 -1.35 -0.08 -7.27
CA ASN A 49 -1.83 1.31 -7.36
C ASN A 49 -1.06 2.26 -6.43
N THR A 50 -0.63 1.80 -5.26
CA THR A 50 0.01 2.67 -4.26
C THR A 50 1.52 2.78 -4.45
N LEU A 51 2.18 1.72 -4.92
CA LEU A 51 3.63 1.70 -5.09
C LEU A 51 4.16 2.78 -6.04
N PRO A 52 3.56 3.01 -7.22
CA PRO A 52 4.02 4.08 -8.12
C PRO A 52 3.93 5.46 -7.50
N ILE A 53 2.86 5.74 -6.75
CA ILE A 53 2.66 7.03 -6.08
C ILE A 53 3.74 7.26 -5.01
N ARG A 54 4.05 6.23 -4.24
CA ARG A 54 5.13 6.29 -3.23
C ARG A 54 6.49 6.47 -3.86
N LEU A 55 6.80 5.76 -4.93
CA LEU A 55 8.06 5.94 -5.66
C LEU A 55 8.20 7.35 -6.22
N GLN A 56 7.13 7.92 -6.76
CA GLN A 56 7.11 9.31 -7.23
C GLN A 56 7.34 10.30 -6.08
N ALA A 57 6.80 10.04 -4.88
CA ALA A 57 7.06 10.87 -3.71
C ALA A 57 8.54 10.83 -3.30
N TYR A 58 9.16 9.65 -3.26
CA TYR A 58 10.60 9.52 -2.99
C TYR A 58 11.46 10.19 -4.06
N GLU A 59 11.09 10.09 -5.34
CA GLU A 59 11.77 10.81 -6.42
C GLU A 59 11.71 12.32 -6.20
N ARG A 60 10.54 12.86 -5.86
CA ARG A 60 10.38 14.29 -5.55
C ARG A 60 11.23 14.72 -4.35
N MET A 61 11.32 13.89 -3.31
CA MET A 61 12.18 14.18 -2.15
C MET A 61 13.66 14.18 -2.53
N ALA A 62 14.10 13.25 -3.37
CA ALA A 62 15.47 13.24 -3.87
C ALA A 62 15.79 14.49 -4.70
N LEU A 63 14.88 14.90 -5.58
CA LEU A 63 15.01 16.14 -6.36
C LEU A 63 15.02 17.39 -5.45
N PHE A 64 14.18 17.43 -4.44
CA PHE A 64 14.18 18.50 -3.45
C PHE A 64 15.55 18.65 -2.77
N LEU A 65 16.10 17.55 -2.22
CA LEU A 65 17.41 17.56 -1.59
C LEU A 65 18.53 17.99 -2.55
N GLU A 66 18.47 17.57 -3.79
CA GLU A 66 19.41 17.97 -4.82
C GLU A 66 19.32 19.46 -5.14
N ARG A 67 18.11 20.01 -5.18
CA ARG A 67 17.85 21.43 -5.49
C ARG A 67 18.27 22.38 -4.37
N ILE A 68 18.12 21.97 -3.11
CA ILE A 68 18.55 22.77 -1.95
C ILE A 68 20.03 22.58 -1.61
N SER A 69 20.72 21.62 -2.26
CA SER A 69 22.15 21.42 -2.08
C SER A 69 22.92 22.74 -2.34
N PRO A 70 23.81 23.20 -1.41
CA PRO A 70 24.44 24.48 -1.52
C PRO A 70 25.15 24.71 -2.85
N ASN A 71 25.87 23.71 -3.35
CA ASN A 71 26.59 23.79 -4.60
C ASN A 71 25.71 24.09 -5.82
N LYS A 72 24.51 23.52 -5.84
CA LYS A 72 23.53 23.71 -6.93
C LYS A 72 22.68 24.96 -6.71
N LEU A 73 22.31 25.24 -5.47
CA LEU A 73 21.51 26.39 -5.10
C LEU A 73 22.22 27.71 -5.45
N ILE A 74 23.49 27.85 -5.08
CA ILE A 74 24.31 29.06 -5.32
C ILE A 74 24.52 29.30 -6.82
N VAL A 75 24.74 28.24 -7.59
CA VAL A 75 24.90 28.36 -9.05
C VAL A 75 23.59 28.78 -9.75
N ARG A 76 22.44 28.31 -9.22
CA ARG A 76 21.10 28.59 -9.79
C ARG A 76 20.60 29.97 -9.42
N ILE A 77 20.91 30.46 -8.23
CA ILE A 77 20.37 31.70 -7.71
C ILE A 77 21.55 32.71 -7.62
N THR A 78 21.58 33.62 -8.58
CA THR A 78 22.56 34.69 -8.61
C THR A 78 22.15 35.85 -7.71
N PRO A 79 23.09 36.50 -7.01
CA PRO A 79 22.80 37.68 -6.20
C PRO A 79 22.26 38.82 -7.08
N ILE A 80 21.16 39.44 -6.65
CA ILE A 80 20.54 40.59 -7.33
C ILE A 80 21.35 41.88 -6.98
N ASN A 81 21.85 41.94 -5.75
CA ASN A 81 22.60 43.10 -5.20
C ASN A 81 23.91 42.66 -4.56
N SER A 82 24.84 43.56 -4.36
CA SER A 82 26.09 43.30 -3.66
C SER A 82 25.94 43.18 -2.12
N ASN A 83 24.69 43.22 -1.61
CA ASN A 83 24.41 43.11 -0.18
C ASN A 83 24.29 41.63 0.22
N LYS A 84 25.13 41.19 1.12
CA LYS A 84 25.18 39.81 1.64
C LYS A 84 23.89 39.39 2.33
N ASP A 85 23.31 40.26 3.17
CA ASP A 85 22.09 39.92 3.94
C ASP A 85 20.89 39.73 3.05
N SER A 86 20.78 40.55 1.98
CA SER A 86 19.73 40.39 0.97
C SER A 86 19.88 39.08 0.19
N TYR A 87 21.09 38.66 -0.10
CA TYR A 87 21.33 37.40 -0.81
C TYR A 87 21.06 36.19 0.09
N GLU A 88 21.45 36.25 1.36
CA GLU A 88 21.12 35.21 2.34
C GLU A 88 19.61 35.02 2.49
N SER A 89 18.88 36.13 2.66
CA SER A 89 17.40 36.09 2.75
C SER A 89 16.77 35.53 1.49
N LEU A 90 17.29 35.81 0.32
CA LEU A 90 16.83 35.28 -0.95
C LEU A 90 17.04 33.76 -1.03
N LEU A 91 18.20 33.25 -0.58
CA LEU A 91 18.49 31.81 -0.55
C LEU A 91 17.57 31.06 0.42
N ILE A 92 17.34 31.61 1.61
CA ILE A 92 16.43 31.04 2.62
C ILE A 92 15.02 30.96 2.05
N SER A 93 14.51 32.07 1.51
CA SER A 93 13.17 32.11 0.88
C SER A 93 13.01 31.06 -0.23
N LYS A 94 14.06 30.82 -1.01
CA LYS A 94 14.02 29.81 -2.07
C LYS A 94 14.03 28.37 -1.54
N ILE A 95 14.70 28.12 -0.42
CA ILE A 95 14.65 26.81 0.26
C ILE A 95 13.25 26.57 0.85
N GLU A 96 12.68 27.57 1.50
CA GLU A 96 11.33 27.50 2.07
C GLU A 96 10.27 27.26 0.99
N GLU A 97 10.35 27.97 -0.12
CA GLU A 97 9.46 27.78 -1.28
C GLU A 97 9.53 26.34 -1.83
N GLU A 98 10.72 25.78 -1.99
CA GLU A 98 10.91 24.40 -2.43
C GLU A 98 10.39 23.39 -1.39
N PHE A 99 10.56 23.67 -0.09
CA PHE A 99 10.04 22.84 0.99
C PHE A 99 8.50 22.82 1.00
N GLU A 100 7.87 24.00 0.97
CA GLU A 100 6.40 24.12 0.94
C GLU A 100 5.81 23.42 -0.27
N HIS A 101 6.45 23.52 -1.44
CA HIS A 101 6.02 22.85 -2.65
C HIS A 101 6.01 21.32 -2.52
N ASN A 102 6.92 20.76 -1.70
CA ASN A 102 7.03 19.33 -1.48
C ASN A 102 6.35 18.83 -0.20
N LEU A 103 5.77 19.70 0.62
CA LEU A 103 5.17 19.37 1.91
C LEU A 103 4.08 18.28 1.80
N SER A 104 3.32 18.27 0.72
CA SER A 104 2.28 17.26 0.48
C SER A 104 2.82 15.84 0.29
N GLN A 105 4.11 15.68 -0.02
CA GLN A 105 4.73 14.37 -0.21
C GLN A 105 4.89 13.61 1.11
N GLN A 106 4.83 14.31 2.24
CA GLN A 106 4.87 13.71 3.58
C GLN A 106 3.85 12.58 3.77
N ILE A 107 2.69 12.66 3.10
CA ILE A 107 1.63 11.65 3.18
C ILE A 107 2.07 10.29 2.63
N TYR A 108 2.99 10.28 1.68
CA TYR A 108 3.37 9.09 0.92
C TYR A 108 4.72 8.50 1.33
N VAL A 109 5.53 9.23 2.07
CA VAL A 109 6.82 8.78 2.62
C VAL A 109 6.68 8.34 4.07
N THR A 110 7.67 7.62 4.60
CA THR A 110 7.67 7.24 6.01
C THR A 110 8.14 8.39 6.89
N ASP A 111 7.71 8.41 8.16
CA ASP A 111 8.13 9.42 9.14
C ASP A 111 9.66 9.44 9.32
N GLU A 112 10.30 8.29 9.21
CA GLU A 112 11.77 8.17 9.28
C GLU A 112 12.50 8.81 8.09
N CYS A 113 11.82 8.85 6.92
CA CYS A 113 12.38 9.47 5.71
C CYS A 113 12.15 10.98 5.71
N TRP A 114 11.02 11.43 6.23
CA TRP A 114 10.66 12.84 6.33
C TRP A 114 11.44 13.54 7.44
#